data_b0f8d903f8d7aa6b62b9b07128ca7b3c
#
_entry.id   b0f8d903f8d7aa6b62b9b07128ca7b3c
#
_cell.length_a   1.000
_cell.length_b   1.000
_cell.length_c   1.000
_cell.angle_alpha   90.00
_cell.angle_beta   90.00
_cell.angle_gamma   90.00
#
_symmetry.space_group_name_H-M   'P 1'
#
loop_
_entity.id
_entity.type
_entity.pdbx_description
1 polymer ?
#
loop_
_entity_poly.entity_id
_entity_poly.type
_entity_poly.pdbx_seq_one_letter_code
_entity_poly.pdbx_strand_id
1 'polypeptide(L)'
;MKVFDLHCDTLSELRYAERRGDAGRFRGKVEALGCVMDYLKDIRQDYVVLTDSDLVINLPLDDVLRDHIASGADMTAVCTSLPGPESDTYFQLDNSGRIVDVAHDVFTPEGFRCLNIFVLRRDLLIQLVTDCMAHNQYSFRHNILQDRKDALHFRAYVWDGYAARIDTIESYYRRSMELLRPEIRMELFAPQRPIFAKENDSPSSYMDGSCVNSLIADGCDIQGTVKNCILFRGVRIEPGADVEGCILFKGTVVRRGAVLRGVITDKYVTVQEGRTLMGHENYPLVVARGVTI
;
A
#
# COMPACT_ATOMS: atom_id res chain seq x y z
N MET A 1 4.30 -21.45 8.46
CA MET A 1 3.47 -20.59 9.33
C MET A 1 2.26 -20.13 8.53
N LYS A 2 1.03 -20.18 9.03
CA LYS A 2 -0.11 -19.58 8.35
C LYS A 2 -0.20 -18.14 8.84
N VAL A 3 0.19 -17.19 8.00
CA VAL A 3 -0.08 -15.76 8.22
C VAL A 3 -1.55 -15.55 7.88
N PHE A 4 -2.31 -15.01 8.81
CA PHE A 4 -3.69 -14.65 8.57
C PHE A 4 -3.77 -13.15 8.34
N ASP A 5 -4.32 -12.77 7.19
CA ASP A 5 -4.51 -11.38 6.80
C ASP A 5 -5.90 -10.90 7.29
N LEU A 6 -5.91 -10.20 8.42
CA LEU A 6 -7.11 -9.55 8.96
C LEU A 6 -7.67 -8.45 8.03
N HIS A 7 -6.87 -8.03 7.05
CA HIS A 7 -7.22 -6.95 6.14
C HIS A 7 -8.44 -7.28 5.26
N CYS A 8 -8.48 -8.50 4.70
CA CYS A 8 -9.60 -8.91 3.84
C CYS A 8 -10.94 -8.96 4.60
N ASP A 9 -10.92 -9.40 5.84
CA ASP A 9 -12.13 -9.54 6.65
C ASP A 9 -12.61 -8.21 7.19
N THR A 10 -11.71 -7.31 7.60
CA THR A 10 -12.05 -5.95 8.03
C THR A 10 -12.70 -5.14 6.91
N LEU A 11 -12.21 -5.27 5.65
CA LEU A 11 -12.84 -4.63 4.50
C LEU A 11 -14.23 -5.22 4.18
N SER A 12 -14.42 -6.52 4.39
CA SER A 12 -15.72 -7.16 4.21
C SER A 12 -16.73 -6.66 5.25
N GLU A 13 -16.32 -6.51 6.49
CA GLU A 13 -17.16 -5.94 7.57
C GLU A 13 -17.42 -4.44 7.33
N LEU A 14 -16.45 -3.66 6.89
CA LEU A 14 -16.65 -2.26 6.48
C LEU A 14 -17.69 -2.14 5.37
N ARG A 15 -17.59 -2.97 4.31
CA ARG A 15 -18.58 -3.02 3.22
C ARG A 15 -19.95 -3.47 3.69
N TYR A 16 -20.02 -4.34 4.69
CA TYR A 16 -21.25 -4.81 5.28
C TYR A 16 -21.92 -3.72 6.14
N ALA A 17 -21.11 -2.94 6.88
CA ALA A 17 -21.57 -1.77 7.62
C ALA A 17 -22.08 -0.65 6.69
N GLU A 18 -21.37 -0.36 5.61
CA GLU A 18 -21.82 0.58 4.56
C GLU A 18 -23.17 0.18 3.96
N ARG A 19 -23.37 -1.12 3.67
CA ARG A 19 -24.63 -1.62 3.10
C ARG A 19 -25.82 -1.51 4.07
N ARG A 20 -25.57 -1.51 5.38
CA ARG A 20 -26.62 -1.32 6.41
C ARG A 20 -26.92 0.14 6.71
N GLY A 21 -26.25 1.09 6.06
CA GLY A 21 -26.37 2.51 6.37
C GLY A 21 -25.67 2.91 7.68
N ASP A 22 -24.99 1.97 8.33
CA ASP A 22 -24.11 2.18 9.46
C ASP A 22 -22.71 2.58 8.94
N ALA A 23 -22.62 3.56 8.07
CA ALA A 23 -21.36 4.17 7.66
C ALA A 23 -20.73 4.90 8.86
N GLY A 24 -20.67 4.24 10.00
CA GLY A 24 -19.95 4.62 11.18
C GLY A 24 -18.48 4.57 10.86
N ARG A 25 -17.88 5.73 10.70
CA ARG A 25 -16.42 5.83 10.69
C ARG A 25 -15.96 5.31 12.05
N PHE A 26 -15.14 4.26 12.05
CA PHE A 26 -14.45 3.86 13.28
C PHE A 26 -13.69 5.07 13.82
N ARG A 27 -13.79 5.30 15.12
CA ARG A 27 -13.08 6.38 15.81
C ARG A 27 -11.55 6.15 15.83
N GLY A 28 -11.12 4.91 15.53
CA GLY A 28 -9.73 4.55 15.41
C GLY A 28 -9.52 3.04 15.20
N LYS A 29 -8.25 2.64 15.01
CA LYS A 29 -7.85 1.25 14.76
C LYS A 29 -8.27 0.30 15.91
N VAL A 30 -8.28 0.76 17.16
CA VAL A 30 -8.70 -0.05 18.31
C VAL A 30 -10.18 -0.43 18.20
N GLU A 31 -11.05 0.49 17.78
CA GLU A 31 -12.46 0.19 17.59
C GLU A 31 -12.70 -0.80 16.45
N ALA A 32 -11.96 -0.64 15.35
CA ALA A 32 -11.99 -1.60 14.24
C ALA A 32 -11.56 -3.01 14.67
N LEU A 33 -10.51 -3.12 15.49
CA LEU A 33 -10.08 -4.38 16.09
C LEU A 33 -11.11 -4.95 17.06
N GLY A 34 -11.83 -4.09 17.79
CA GLY A 34 -12.95 -4.48 18.65
C GLY A 34 -14.07 -5.20 17.90
N CYS A 35 -14.33 -4.80 16.64
CA CYS A 35 -15.36 -5.44 15.80
C CYS A 35 -15.01 -6.86 15.35
N VAL A 36 -13.73 -7.22 15.35
CA VAL A 36 -13.24 -8.56 14.96
C VAL A 36 -12.79 -9.39 16.16
N MET A 37 -13.19 -8.99 17.38
CA MET A 37 -12.74 -9.61 18.62
C MET A 37 -13.14 -11.10 18.73
N ASP A 38 -14.32 -11.47 18.29
CA ASP A 38 -14.77 -12.87 18.34
C ASP A 38 -13.89 -13.74 17.42
N TYR A 39 -13.56 -13.23 16.24
CA TYR A 39 -12.62 -13.88 15.36
C TYR A 39 -11.22 -14.04 16.00
N LEU A 40 -10.68 -12.99 16.66
CA LEU A 40 -9.39 -13.06 17.35
C LEU A 40 -9.38 -14.09 18.48
N LYS A 41 -10.52 -14.32 19.15
CA LYS A 41 -10.66 -15.36 20.18
C LYS A 41 -10.73 -16.76 19.60
N ASP A 42 -11.28 -16.94 18.41
CA ASP A 42 -11.49 -18.25 17.77
C ASP A 42 -10.26 -18.79 17.06
N ILE A 43 -9.35 -17.91 16.59
CA ILE A 43 -8.12 -18.35 15.92
C ILE A 43 -7.16 -19.03 16.87
N ARG A 44 -6.36 -19.96 16.33
CA ARG A 44 -5.41 -20.79 17.12
C ARG A 44 -3.96 -20.30 17.07
N GLN A 45 -3.70 -19.27 16.28
CA GLN A 45 -2.38 -18.69 16.12
C GLN A 45 -1.98 -17.91 17.37
N ASP A 46 -0.74 -18.09 17.82
CA ASP A 46 -0.20 -17.41 19.01
C ASP A 46 0.17 -15.94 18.74
N TYR A 47 0.53 -15.63 17.50
CA TYR A 47 0.96 -14.30 17.08
C TYR A 47 0.07 -13.74 16.00
N VAL A 48 -0.07 -12.44 16.00
CA VAL A 48 -0.84 -11.65 15.04
C VAL A 48 0.07 -10.60 14.42
N VAL A 49 -0.07 -10.41 13.12
CA VAL A 49 0.53 -9.29 12.39
C VAL A 49 -0.57 -8.31 12.01
N LEU A 50 -0.45 -7.09 12.49
CA LEU A 50 -1.31 -5.97 12.10
C LEU A 50 -0.60 -5.17 11.02
N THR A 51 -1.27 -4.86 9.92
CA THR A 51 -0.72 -4.01 8.85
C THR A 51 -1.80 -3.11 8.29
N ASP A 52 -1.41 -1.97 7.75
CA ASP A 52 -2.31 -1.09 7.00
C ASP A 52 -2.34 -1.52 5.51
N SER A 53 -3.44 -1.23 4.84
CA SER A 53 -3.66 -1.63 3.44
C SER A 53 -3.11 -0.65 2.41
N ASP A 54 -2.69 0.51 2.86
CA ASP A 54 -2.14 1.58 2.05
C ASP A 54 -0.62 1.49 1.87
N LEU A 55 0.00 0.44 2.42
CA LEU A 55 1.45 0.24 2.39
C LEU A 55 1.86 -0.74 1.29
N VAL A 56 2.78 -0.31 0.43
CA VAL A 56 3.45 -1.14 -0.58
C VAL A 56 4.83 -1.53 -0.06
N ILE A 57 5.00 -2.80 0.27
CA ILE A 57 6.23 -3.36 0.81
C ILE A 57 6.30 -4.85 0.47
N ASN A 58 7.50 -5.38 0.26
CA ASN A 58 7.71 -6.83 0.16
C ASN A 58 8.61 -7.30 1.31
N LEU A 59 8.07 -7.22 2.52
CA LEU A 59 8.74 -7.55 3.77
C LEU A 59 8.67 -9.06 4.06
N PRO A 60 9.79 -9.75 4.40
CA PRO A 60 9.75 -11.13 4.85
C PRO A 60 9.22 -11.23 6.30
N LEU A 61 7.92 -11.41 6.43
CA LEU A 61 7.24 -11.45 7.74
C LEU A 61 7.77 -12.55 8.66
N ASP A 62 8.31 -13.65 8.11
CA ASP A 62 8.93 -14.72 8.89
C ASP A 62 10.18 -14.23 9.63
N ASP A 63 10.94 -13.30 9.05
CA ASP A 63 12.14 -12.73 9.70
C ASP A 63 11.74 -11.80 10.83
N VAL A 64 10.72 -10.97 10.61
CA VAL A 64 10.15 -10.09 11.65
C VAL A 64 9.62 -10.90 12.83
N LEU A 65 8.89 -11.99 12.55
CA LEU A 65 8.36 -12.85 13.60
C LEU A 65 9.48 -13.58 14.38
N ARG A 66 10.53 -14.03 13.68
CA ARG A 66 11.69 -14.65 14.35
C ARG A 66 12.41 -13.67 15.28
N ASP A 67 12.61 -12.42 14.82
CA ASP A 67 13.19 -11.36 15.65
C ASP A 67 12.32 -11.04 16.86
N HIS A 68 10.99 -10.95 16.65
CA HIS A 68 10.03 -10.73 17.72
C HIS A 68 10.12 -11.83 18.81
N ILE A 69 10.10 -13.10 18.42
CA ILE A 69 10.18 -14.22 19.34
C ILE A 69 11.54 -14.23 20.06
N ALA A 70 12.63 -14.02 19.33
CA ALA A 70 13.99 -14.05 19.90
C ALA A 70 14.25 -12.93 20.88
N SER A 71 13.66 -11.75 20.66
CA SER A 71 13.81 -10.57 21.54
C SER A 71 12.99 -10.67 22.83
N GLY A 72 11.95 -11.52 22.86
CA GLY A 72 10.99 -11.57 23.97
C GLY A 72 10.20 -10.27 24.16
N ALA A 73 10.11 -9.42 23.14
CA ALA A 73 9.35 -8.19 23.18
C ALA A 73 7.83 -8.47 23.27
N ASP A 74 7.09 -7.59 23.91
CA ASP A 74 5.63 -7.63 23.93
C ASP A 74 5.03 -7.27 22.57
N MET A 75 5.64 -6.30 21.88
CA MET A 75 5.28 -5.91 20.52
C MET A 75 6.52 -5.49 19.73
N THR A 76 6.59 -5.94 18.48
CA THR A 76 7.59 -5.46 17.51
C THR A 76 6.91 -4.59 16.47
N ALA A 77 7.41 -3.37 16.29
CA ALA A 77 6.96 -2.43 15.27
C ALA A 77 7.98 -2.39 14.13
N VAL A 78 7.54 -2.54 12.90
CA VAL A 78 8.41 -2.34 11.73
C VAL A 78 8.53 -0.86 11.44
N CYS A 79 9.75 -0.39 11.29
CA CYS A 79 10.06 1.01 11.00
C CYS A 79 11.16 1.12 9.93
N THR A 80 11.40 2.31 9.45
CA THR A 80 12.47 2.62 8.48
C THR A 80 13.18 3.91 8.85
N SER A 81 14.46 3.99 8.48
CA SER A 81 15.25 5.22 8.59
C SER A 81 14.94 6.24 7.48
N LEU A 82 14.19 5.82 6.43
CA LEU A 82 13.84 6.71 5.33
C LEU A 82 12.86 7.80 5.79
N PRO A 83 13.08 9.06 5.40
CA PRO A 83 12.20 10.16 5.79
C PRO A 83 10.78 9.97 5.26
N GLY A 84 9.83 10.58 5.93
CA GLY A 84 8.43 10.59 5.56
C GLY A 84 7.72 11.87 5.99
N PRO A 85 6.40 11.98 5.80
CA PRO A 85 5.63 13.16 6.19
C PRO A 85 5.58 13.32 7.72
N GLU A 86 5.38 14.55 8.17
CA GLU A 86 5.21 14.87 9.60
C GLU A 86 4.03 14.14 10.25
N SER A 87 3.00 13.83 9.48
CA SER A 87 1.82 13.10 9.95
C SER A 87 2.06 11.63 10.32
N ASP A 88 3.25 11.10 10.05
CA ASP A 88 3.61 9.76 10.44
C ASP A 88 3.98 9.66 11.93
N THR A 89 4.08 8.45 12.42
CA THR A 89 4.59 8.14 13.75
C THR A 89 6.10 7.89 13.65
N TYR A 90 6.86 8.50 14.56
CA TYR A 90 8.31 8.33 14.65
C TYR A 90 8.71 7.72 15.99
N PHE A 91 9.68 6.83 15.95
CA PHE A 91 10.24 6.18 17.14
C PHE A 91 11.65 6.66 17.42
N GLN A 92 11.97 6.85 18.69
CA GLN A 92 13.35 6.90 19.15
C GLN A 92 13.72 5.54 19.74
N LEU A 93 14.92 5.07 19.39
CA LEU A 93 15.41 3.76 19.80
C LEU A 93 16.62 3.92 20.72
N ASP A 94 16.72 3.02 21.69
CA ASP A 94 17.98 2.83 22.42
C ASP A 94 18.95 1.92 21.63
N ASN A 95 20.14 1.70 22.18
CA ASN A 95 21.18 0.86 21.58
C ASN A 95 20.80 -0.61 21.44
N SER A 96 19.76 -1.07 22.11
CA SER A 96 19.25 -2.44 22.02
C SER A 96 18.16 -2.60 20.94
N GLY A 97 17.69 -1.50 20.34
CA GLY A 97 16.56 -1.46 19.42
C GLY A 97 15.20 -1.41 20.11
N ARG A 98 15.17 -1.13 21.44
CA ARG A 98 13.92 -0.86 22.16
C ARG A 98 13.40 0.51 21.80
N ILE A 99 12.09 0.64 21.60
CA ILE A 99 11.43 1.93 21.41
C ILE A 99 11.31 2.62 22.77
N VAL A 100 11.99 3.75 22.92
CA VAL A 100 12.03 4.54 24.17
C VAL A 100 11.15 5.78 24.08
N ASP A 101 10.87 6.27 22.86
CA ASP A 101 9.93 7.36 22.66
C ASP A 101 9.13 7.21 21.38
N VAL A 102 7.91 7.77 21.38
CA VAL A 102 6.93 7.71 20.30
C VAL A 102 6.40 9.11 20.05
N ALA A 103 6.77 9.69 18.92
CA ALA A 103 6.31 11.01 18.49
C ALA A 103 5.26 10.85 17.36
N HIS A 104 4.20 11.66 17.42
CA HIS A 104 3.13 11.71 16.41
C HIS A 104 3.00 13.14 15.88
N ASP A 105 2.75 13.24 14.57
CA ASP A 105 2.49 14.51 13.89
C ASP A 105 3.61 15.54 14.09
N VAL A 106 4.83 15.06 14.31
CA VAL A 106 6.06 15.87 14.47
C VAL A 106 7.20 15.17 13.75
N PHE A 107 7.80 15.84 12.79
CA PHE A 107 8.99 15.32 12.13
C PHE A 107 10.18 15.27 13.11
N THR A 108 10.74 14.08 13.27
CA THR A 108 11.90 13.82 14.11
C THR A 108 13.07 13.41 13.21
N PRO A 109 14.05 14.30 12.95
CA PRO A 109 15.12 14.04 11.95
C PRO A 109 15.94 12.76 12.21
N GLU A 110 16.13 12.41 13.46
CA GLU A 110 16.88 11.21 13.89
C GLU A 110 15.96 10.04 14.26
N GLY A 111 14.64 10.20 14.07
CA GLY A 111 13.65 9.20 14.41
C GLY A 111 13.43 8.17 13.30
N PHE A 112 13.07 6.96 13.70
CA PHE A 112 12.66 5.91 12.79
C PHE A 112 11.17 6.01 12.49
N ARG A 113 10.82 6.14 11.23
CA ARG A 113 9.42 6.24 10.78
C ARG A 113 8.71 4.89 10.90
N CYS A 114 7.58 4.85 11.58
CA CYS A 114 6.74 3.67 11.72
C CYS A 114 6.06 3.31 10.39
N LEU A 115 6.14 2.05 9.99
CA LEU A 115 5.45 1.52 8.80
C LEU A 115 4.06 0.95 9.11
N ASN A 116 3.56 1.12 10.35
CA ASN A 116 2.27 0.60 10.81
C ASN A 116 2.11 -0.92 10.65
N ILE A 117 3.23 -1.64 10.70
CA ILE A 117 3.25 -3.10 10.80
C ILE A 117 3.68 -3.45 12.22
N PHE A 118 2.85 -4.25 12.90
CA PHE A 118 3.09 -4.64 14.28
C PHE A 118 2.94 -6.15 14.42
N VAL A 119 3.87 -6.77 15.15
CA VAL A 119 3.82 -8.18 15.52
C VAL A 119 3.70 -8.27 17.04
N LEU A 120 2.72 -9.01 17.53
CA LEU A 120 2.49 -9.21 18.95
C LEU A 120 1.76 -10.53 19.20
N ARG A 121 1.73 -10.97 20.46
CA ARG A 121 0.93 -12.12 20.85
C ARG A 121 -0.56 -11.79 20.73
N ARG A 122 -1.32 -12.74 20.21
CA ARG A 122 -2.79 -12.64 20.09
C ARG A 122 -3.45 -12.27 21.43
N ASP A 123 -3.06 -12.97 22.48
CA ASP A 123 -3.68 -12.79 23.80
C ASP A 123 -3.42 -11.38 24.35
N LEU A 124 -2.21 -10.83 24.12
CA LEU A 124 -1.89 -9.46 24.47
C LEU A 124 -2.74 -8.47 23.65
N LEU A 125 -2.92 -8.71 22.34
CA LEU A 125 -3.79 -7.86 21.50
C LEU A 125 -5.21 -7.83 22.03
N ILE A 126 -5.78 -9.01 22.34
CA ILE A 126 -7.14 -9.11 22.93
C ILE A 126 -7.24 -8.31 24.22
N GLN A 127 -6.25 -8.43 25.11
CA GLN A 127 -6.17 -7.69 26.35
C GLN A 127 -6.14 -6.17 26.13
N LEU A 128 -5.23 -5.69 25.26
CA LEU A 128 -5.07 -4.27 24.96
C LEU A 128 -6.33 -3.67 24.34
N VAL A 129 -6.94 -4.35 23.38
CA VAL A 129 -8.17 -3.88 22.73
C VAL A 129 -9.33 -3.85 23.73
N THR A 130 -9.48 -4.89 24.55
CA THR A 130 -10.55 -4.96 25.55
C THR A 130 -10.43 -3.82 26.60
N ASP A 131 -9.22 -3.60 27.08
CA ASP A 131 -8.95 -2.54 28.06
C ASP A 131 -9.18 -1.15 27.46
N CYS A 132 -8.65 -0.88 26.28
CA CYS A 132 -8.87 0.39 25.59
C CYS A 132 -10.37 0.66 25.32
N MET A 133 -11.13 -0.35 24.87
CA MET A 133 -12.55 -0.21 24.61
C MET A 133 -13.33 0.10 25.89
N ALA A 134 -12.99 -0.53 27.02
CA ALA A 134 -13.60 -0.29 28.32
C ALA A 134 -13.39 1.15 28.82
N HIS A 135 -12.29 1.81 28.39
CA HIS A 135 -11.95 3.17 28.78
C HIS A 135 -12.27 4.22 27.69
N ASN A 136 -13.01 3.87 26.64
CA ASN A 136 -13.30 4.74 25.50
C ASN A 136 -12.04 5.26 24.78
N GLN A 137 -11.01 4.45 24.71
CA GLN A 137 -9.74 4.73 24.04
C GLN A 137 -9.74 4.03 22.68
N TYR A 138 -9.62 4.78 21.58
CA TYR A 138 -9.80 4.25 20.23
C TYR A 138 -8.58 4.37 19.34
N SER A 139 -7.59 5.16 19.74
CA SER A 139 -6.36 5.40 18.99
C SER A 139 -5.28 4.38 19.33
N PHE A 140 -4.90 3.55 18.36
CA PHE A 140 -3.76 2.62 18.52
C PHE A 140 -2.45 3.39 18.75
N ARG A 141 -2.24 4.50 18.03
CA ARG A 141 -1.03 5.32 18.14
C ARG A 141 -0.89 5.95 19.52
N HIS A 142 -1.92 6.60 20.02
CA HIS A 142 -1.88 7.28 21.32
C HIS A 142 -2.04 6.28 22.47
N ASN A 143 -3.11 5.51 22.47
CA ASN A 143 -3.50 4.73 23.66
C ASN A 143 -2.73 3.41 23.81
N ILE A 144 -2.11 2.90 22.75
CA ILE A 144 -1.27 1.71 22.85
C ILE A 144 0.21 2.07 22.69
N LEU A 145 0.62 2.71 21.58
CA LEU A 145 2.04 2.94 21.36
C LEU A 145 2.62 3.99 22.31
N GLN A 146 1.95 5.11 22.51
CA GLN A 146 2.47 6.20 23.33
C GLN A 146 2.24 5.98 24.83
N ASP A 147 0.99 5.69 25.22
CA ASP A 147 0.63 5.61 26.64
C ASP A 147 1.22 4.38 27.34
N ARG A 148 1.54 3.30 26.59
CA ARG A 148 2.01 2.03 27.17
C ARG A 148 3.48 1.72 26.91
N LYS A 149 4.22 2.63 26.32
CA LYS A 149 5.66 2.42 25.99
C LYS A 149 6.54 2.13 27.21
N ASP A 150 6.18 2.65 28.36
CA ASP A 150 6.94 2.43 29.60
C ASP A 150 6.53 1.14 30.33
N ALA A 151 5.29 0.68 30.13
CA ALA A 151 4.74 -0.53 30.75
C ALA A 151 5.00 -1.81 29.94
N LEU A 152 5.16 -1.69 28.62
CA LEU A 152 5.40 -2.80 27.71
C LEU A 152 6.77 -2.68 27.05
N HIS A 153 7.33 -3.83 26.70
CA HIS A 153 8.59 -3.88 25.95
C HIS A 153 8.30 -3.79 24.44
N PHE A 154 8.40 -2.59 23.87
CA PHE A 154 8.30 -2.36 22.44
C PHE A 154 9.67 -2.40 21.78
N ARG A 155 9.79 -3.17 20.70
CA ARG A 155 10.99 -3.33 19.89
C ARG A 155 10.77 -2.81 18.48
N ALA A 156 11.77 -2.19 17.90
CA ALA A 156 11.79 -1.82 16.50
C ALA A 156 12.47 -2.91 15.66
N TYR A 157 11.84 -3.26 14.55
CA TYR A 157 12.46 -3.99 13.45
C TYR A 157 12.70 -2.99 12.31
N VAL A 158 13.97 -2.66 12.06
CA VAL A 158 14.35 -1.68 11.05
C VAL A 158 14.35 -2.35 9.67
N TRP A 159 13.55 -1.82 8.77
CA TRP A 159 13.48 -2.22 7.38
C TRP A 159 14.19 -1.20 6.49
N ASP A 160 15.25 -1.62 5.82
CA ASP A 160 16.07 -0.77 4.96
C ASP A 160 15.64 -0.84 3.48
N GLY A 161 14.68 -1.70 3.15
CA GLY A 161 14.18 -1.88 1.81
C GLY A 161 13.08 -0.90 1.42
N TYR A 162 12.58 -1.06 0.19
CA TYR A 162 11.52 -0.21 -0.33
C TYR A 162 10.23 -0.34 0.49
N ALA A 163 9.71 0.80 0.91
CA ALA A 163 8.41 0.92 1.59
C ALA A 163 7.74 2.24 1.19
N ALA A 164 6.56 2.17 0.62
CA ALA A 164 5.83 3.32 0.14
C ALA A 164 4.36 3.29 0.58
N ARG A 165 3.81 4.45 0.95
CA ARG A 165 2.40 4.59 1.28
C ARG A 165 1.63 5.14 0.09
N ILE A 166 0.40 4.62 -0.10
CA ILE A 166 -0.56 5.05 -1.11
C ILE A 166 -1.85 5.46 -0.38
N ASP A 167 -1.98 6.74 -0.09
CA ASP A 167 -3.09 7.35 0.63
C ASP A 167 -3.88 8.37 -0.20
N THR A 168 -3.31 8.81 -1.33
CA THR A 168 -3.91 9.76 -2.25
C THR A 168 -3.73 9.32 -3.70
N ILE A 169 -4.47 9.92 -4.62
CA ILE A 169 -4.29 9.69 -6.08
C ILE A 169 -2.90 10.14 -6.53
N GLU A 170 -2.39 11.22 -5.95
CA GLU A 170 -1.05 11.72 -6.23
C GLU A 170 0.02 10.71 -5.76
N SER A 171 -0.08 10.21 -4.52
CA SER A 171 0.84 9.19 -4.00
C SER A 171 0.74 7.90 -4.83
N TYR A 172 -0.47 7.47 -5.22
CA TYR A 172 -0.67 6.33 -6.12
C TYR A 172 0.08 6.53 -7.45
N TYR A 173 -0.09 7.69 -8.09
CA TYR A 173 0.59 8.01 -9.34
C TYR A 173 2.10 7.98 -9.17
N ARG A 174 2.63 8.71 -8.19
CA ARG A 174 4.08 8.81 -7.92
C ARG A 174 4.69 7.45 -7.61
N ARG A 175 4.08 6.68 -6.70
CA ARG A 175 4.58 5.34 -6.31
C ARG A 175 4.49 4.33 -7.45
N SER A 176 3.46 4.42 -8.27
CA SER A 176 3.37 3.61 -9.49
C SER A 176 4.48 3.95 -10.48
N MET A 177 4.76 5.24 -10.72
CA MET A 177 5.84 5.67 -11.62
C MET A 177 7.23 5.30 -11.11
N GLU A 178 7.44 5.18 -9.79
CA GLU A 178 8.68 4.66 -9.22
C GLU A 178 8.99 3.22 -9.70
N LEU A 179 7.97 2.44 -10.04
CA LEU A 179 8.16 1.09 -10.62
C LEU A 179 8.87 1.10 -11.99
N LEU A 180 8.95 2.23 -12.65
CA LEU A 180 9.73 2.37 -13.88
C LEU A 180 11.24 2.29 -13.62
N ARG A 181 11.69 2.47 -12.37
CA ARG A 181 13.08 2.30 -11.96
C ARG A 181 13.38 0.81 -11.73
N PRO A 182 14.42 0.26 -12.40
CA PRO A 182 14.76 -1.16 -12.28
C PRO A 182 15.08 -1.60 -10.84
N GLU A 183 15.77 -0.76 -10.07
CA GLU A 183 16.18 -1.05 -8.71
C GLU A 183 14.98 -1.28 -7.78
N ILE A 184 13.92 -0.47 -7.89
CA ILE A 184 12.69 -0.62 -7.12
C ILE A 184 11.94 -1.89 -7.51
N ARG A 185 11.87 -2.18 -8.82
CA ARG A 185 11.26 -3.43 -9.30
C ARG A 185 11.99 -4.67 -8.81
N MET A 186 13.34 -4.67 -8.91
CA MET A 186 14.13 -5.82 -8.46
C MET A 186 13.96 -6.09 -6.97
N GLU A 187 13.76 -5.06 -6.18
CA GLU A 187 13.51 -5.21 -4.75
C GLU A 187 12.09 -5.68 -4.43
N LEU A 188 11.07 -5.02 -5.00
CA LEU A 188 9.67 -5.38 -4.76
C LEU A 188 9.31 -6.76 -5.32
N PHE A 189 9.86 -7.14 -6.48
CA PHE A 189 9.60 -8.41 -7.14
C PHE A 189 10.80 -9.36 -7.05
N ALA A 190 11.47 -9.35 -5.90
CA ALA A 190 12.63 -10.20 -5.67
C ALA A 190 12.26 -11.69 -5.83
N PRO A 191 13.05 -12.50 -6.57
CA PRO A 191 12.75 -13.91 -6.79
C PRO A 191 12.64 -14.73 -5.49
N GLN A 192 13.31 -14.30 -4.44
CA GLN A 192 13.30 -14.93 -3.12
C GLN A 192 12.01 -14.64 -2.33
N ARG A 193 11.26 -13.62 -2.75
CA ARG A 193 10.00 -13.17 -2.15
C ARG A 193 8.96 -12.95 -3.25
N PRO A 194 8.52 -14.02 -3.94
CA PRO A 194 7.65 -13.90 -5.10
C PRO A 194 6.28 -13.35 -4.70
N ILE A 195 5.79 -12.39 -5.49
CA ILE A 195 4.41 -11.91 -5.42
C ILE A 195 3.63 -12.66 -6.49
N PHE A 196 2.69 -13.50 -6.06
CA PHE A 196 1.86 -14.29 -6.97
C PHE A 196 0.75 -13.43 -7.57
N ALA A 197 0.70 -13.34 -8.89
CA ALA A 197 -0.32 -12.65 -9.65
C ALA A 197 -0.99 -13.63 -10.63
N LYS A 198 -2.19 -13.29 -11.08
CA LYS A 198 -2.86 -14.06 -12.13
C LYS A 198 -2.10 -13.87 -13.44
N GLU A 199 -1.55 -14.93 -13.97
CA GLU A 199 -0.89 -14.96 -15.28
C GLU A 199 -1.92 -15.01 -16.43
N ASN A 200 -1.52 -14.51 -17.59
CA ASN A 200 -2.32 -14.58 -18.82
C ASN A 200 -1.36 -14.76 -20.01
N ASP A 201 -1.64 -15.71 -20.87
CA ASP A 201 -0.77 -16.12 -21.99
C ASP A 201 -0.95 -15.28 -23.27
N SER A 202 -1.53 -14.09 -23.17
CA SER A 202 -1.76 -13.23 -24.33
C SER A 202 -0.54 -12.33 -24.59
N PRO A 203 0.27 -12.56 -25.62
CA PRO A 203 1.43 -11.69 -25.91
C PRO A 203 0.98 -10.29 -26.29
N SER A 204 1.83 -9.30 -25.99
CA SER A 204 1.63 -7.93 -26.46
C SER A 204 2.18 -7.76 -27.88
N SER A 205 1.54 -6.91 -28.67
CA SER A 205 1.90 -6.60 -30.05
C SER A 205 2.44 -5.18 -30.16
N TYR A 206 3.51 -5.01 -30.92
CA TYR A 206 4.18 -3.72 -31.18
C TYR A 206 4.31 -3.55 -32.69
N MET A 207 3.31 -2.98 -33.34
CA MET A 207 3.35 -2.70 -34.77
C MET A 207 3.56 -1.20 -34.99
N ASP A 208 4.68 -0.83 -35.63
CA ASP A 208 5.06 0.54 -35.96
C ASP A 208 5.10 1.53 -34.77
N GLY A 209 4.91 1.03 -33.55
CA GLY A 209 4.89 1.80 -32.32
C GLY A 209 6.27 1.91 -31.67
N SER A 210 6.48 2.95 -30.88
CA SER A 210 7.67 3.10 -30.06
C SER A 210 7.32 3.07 -28.57
N CYS A 211 8.07 2.27 -27.79
CA CYS A 211 7.91 2.18 -26.35
C CYS A 211 9.24 2.47 -25.67
N VAL A 212 9.24 3.48 -24.80
CA VAL A 212 10.43 3.88 -24.04
C VAL A 212 10.11 3.90 -22.56
N ASN A 213 10.96 3.26 -21.75
CA ASN A 213 10.86 3.25 -20.28
C ASN A 213 9.43 3.02 -19.77
N SER A 214 8.77 1.95 -20.21
CA SER A 214 7.39 1.67 -19.88
C SER A 214 7.17 0.24 -19.42
N LEU A 215 6.24 0.02 -18.48
CA LEU A 215 5.77 -1.29 -18.07
C LEU A 215 4.50 -1.64 -18.85
N ILE A 216 4.52 -2.75 -19.56
CA ILE A 216 3.45 -3.15 -20.46
C ILE A 216 3.00 -4.56 -20.11
N ALA A 217 1.74 -4.68 -19.70
CA ALA A 217 1.13 -5.96 -19.37
C ALA A 217 0.65 -6.69 -20.63
N ASP A 218 0.26 -7.95 -20.46
CA ASP A 218 -0.14 -8.86 -21.52
C ASP A 218 -1.29 -8.35 -22.38
N GLY A 219 -1.27 -8.72 -23.68
CA GLY A 219 -2.35 -8.45 -24.63
C GLY A 219 -2.50 -6.99 -25.05
N CYS A 220 -1.50 -6.14 -24.82
CA CYS A 220 -1.50 -4.77 -25.32
C CYS A 220 -1.21 -4.72 -26.81
N ASP A 221 -1.84 -3.78 -27.53
CA ASP A 221 -1.62 -3.48 -28.95
C ASP A 221 -1.14 -2.03 -29.09
N ILE A 222 0.14 -1.84 -29.48
CA ILE A 222 0.78 -0.53 -29.47
C ILE A 222 1.25 -0.17 -30.86
N GLN A 223 0.59 0.81 -31.46
CA GLN A 223 0.86 1.35 -32.80
C GLN A 223 1.22 2.85 -32.76
N GLY A 224 1.16 3.49 -31.61
CA GLY A 224 1.55 4.86 -31.35
C GLY A 224 2.82 4.96 -30.51
N THR A 225 3.10 6.14 -29.95
CA THR A 225 4.26 6.42 -29.10
C THR A 225 3.87 6.32 -27.63
N VAL A 226 4.64 5.53 -26.86
CA VAL A 226 4.45 5.35 -25.42
C VAL A 226 5.76 5.61 -24.70
N LYS A 227 5.75 6.52 -23.72
CA LYS A 227 6.93 6.90 -22.97
C LYS A 227 6.62 7.08 -21.49
N ASN A 228 7.46 6.49 -20.63
CA ASN A 228 7.30 6.58 -19.17
C ASN A 228 5.88 6.19 -18.70
N CYS A 229 5.35 5.08 -19.18
CA CYS A 229 3.96 4.68 -18.91
C CYS A 229 3.84 3.33 -18.23
N ILE A 230 2.69 3.10 -17.60
CA ILE A 230 2.27 1.80 -17.10
C ILE A 230 0.98 1.42 -17.80
N LEU A 231 1.03 0.40 -18.64
CA LEU A 231 -0.10 -0.10 -19.40
C LEU A 231 -0.56 -1.43 -18.85
N PHE A 232 -1.80 -1.50 -18.37
CA PHE A 232 -2.42 -2.72 -17.92
C PHE A 232 -2.94 -3.55 -19.09
N ARG A 233 -3.37 -4.76 -18.83
CA ARG A 233 -3.75 -5.77 -19.82
C ARG A 233 -4.74 -5.26 -20.87
N GLY A 234 -4.47 -5.55 -22.14
CA GLY A 234 -5.37 -5.27 -23.26
C GLY A 234 -5.55 -3.78 -23.58
N VAL A 235 -4.59 -2.94 -23.22
CA VAL A 235 -4.57 -1.53 -23.63
C VAL A 235 -4.23 -1.45 -25.12
N ARG A 236 -4.93 -0.56 -25.84
CA ARG A 236 -4.69 -0.29 -27.26
C ARG A 236 -4.31 1.15 -27.47
N ILE A 237 -3.21 1.37 -28.18
CA ILE A 237 -2.70 2.68 -28.60
C ILE A 237 -2.66 2.72 -30.10
N GLU A 238 -3.58 3.46 -30.74
CA GLU A 238 -3.72 3.55 -32.18
C GLU A 238 -2.62 4.42 -32.83
N PRO A 239 -2.42 4.32 -34.17
CA PRO A 239 -1.38 5.08 -34.87
C PRO A 239 -1.47 6.58 -34.65
N GLY A 240 -0.30 7.21 -34.46
CA GLY A 240 -0.19 8.65 -34.23
C GLY A 240 -0.63 9.12 -32.85
N ALA A 241 -1.13 8.24 -31.98
CA ALA A 241 -1.33 8.58 -30.58
C ALA A 241 -0.01 8.75 -29.85
N ASP A 242 0.07 9.71 -28.93
CA ASP A 242 1.26 10.05 -28.15
C ASP A 242 0.94 10.08 -26.66
N VAL A 243 1.49 9.11 -25.91
CA VAL A 243 1.15 8.84 -24.50
C VAL A 243 2.41 8.91 -23.66
N GLU A 244 2.46 9.85 -22.73
CA GLU A 244 3.60 10.02 -21.84
C GLU A 244 3.19 10.22 -20.39
N GLY A 245 3.91 9.55 -19.46
CA GLY A 245 3.67 9.66 -18.03
C GLY A 245 2.27 9.21 -17.62
N CYS A 246 1.72 8.17 -18.24
CA CYS A 246 0.34 7.75 -18.02
C CYS A 246 0.25 6.36 -17.35
N ILE A 247 -0.84 6.17 -16.60
CA ILE A 247 -1.23 4.86 -16.05
C ILE A 247 -2.56 4.48 -16.70
N LEU A 248 -2.54 3.54 -17.64
CA LEU A 248 -3.73 3.15 -18.37
C LEU A 248 -4.21 1.76 -17.93
N PHE A 249 -5.40 1.70 -17.33
CA PHE A 249 -5.96 0.45 -16.83
C PHE A 249 -6.53 -0.41 -17.94
N LYS A 250 -6.82 -1.65 -17.57
CA LYS A 250 -7.27 -2.74 -18.44
C LYS A 250 -8.30 -2.28 -19.48
N GLY A 251 -8.02 -2.60 -20.76
CA GLY A 251 -8.96 -2.37 -21.86
C GLY A 251 -9.16 -0.91 -22.25
N THR A 252 -8.27 -0.01 -21.81
CA THR A 252 -8.27 1.38 -22.29
C THR A 252 -7.88 1.42 -23.77
N VAL A 253 -8.60 2.21 -24.55
CA VAL A 253 -8.33 2.47 -25.97
C VAL A 253 -8.01 3.94 -26.18
N VAL A 254 -6.81 4.21 -26.70
CA VAL A 254 -6.39 5.56 -27.11
C VAL A 254 -6.43 5.62 -28.63
N ARG A 255 -7.38 6.39 -29.17
CA ARG A 255 -7.62 6.48 -30.60
C ARG A 255 -6.54 7.31 -31.30
N ARG A 256 -6.57 7.22 -32.66
CA ARG A 256 -5.62 7.86 -33.56
C ARG A 256 -5.34 9.34 -33.21
N GLY A 257 -4.09 9.73 -33.14
CA GLY A 257 -3.66 11.12 -32.97
C GLY A 257 -4.02 11.73 -31.60
N ALA A 258 -4.54 10.96 -30.64
CA ALA A 258 -4.82 11.47 -29.30
C ALA A 258 -3.49 11.70 -28.53
N VAL A 259 -3.46 12.72 -27.69
CA VAL A 259 -2.28 13.09 -26.86
C VAL A 259 -2.64 13.00 -25.39
N LEU A 260 -1.90 12.17 -24.62
CA LEU A 260 -2.10 12.00 -23.20
C LEU A 260 -0.82 12.32 -22.43
N ARG A 261 -0.93 13.15 -21.39
CA ARG A 261 0.18 13.49 -20.47
C ARG A 261 -0.31 13.43 -19.02
N GLY A 262 0.36 12.67 -18.15
CA GLY A 262 0.03 12.61 -16.74
C GLY A 262 -1.40 12.14 -16.43
N VAL A 263 -1.91 11.17 -17.18
CA VAL A 263 -3.30 10.69 -17.10
C VAL A 263 -3.35 9.32 -16.45
N ILE A 264 -4.32 9.14 -15.55
CA ILE A 264 -4.72 7.84 -15.02
C ILE A 264 -6.10 7.53 -15.60
N THR A 265 -6.23 6.46 -16.38
CA THR A 265 -7.55 5.95 -16.81
C THR A 265 -7.94 4.76 -15.94
N ASP A 266 -9.20 4.69 -15.53
CA ASP A 266 -9.76 3.45 -15.01
C ASP A 266 -10.08 2.48 -16.17
N LYS A 267 -10.64 1.32 -15.90
CA LYS A 267 -10.86 0.23 -16.86
C LYS A 267 -11.82 0.62 -17.96
N TYR A 268 -11.53 0.17 -19.20
CA TYR A 268 -12.42 0.31 -20.37
C TYR A 268 -12.74 1.75 -20.77
N VAL A 269 -11.80 2.66 -20.56
CA VAL A 269 -11.90 4.04 -21.05
C VAL A 269 -11.58 4.08 -22.55
N THR A 270 -12.30 4.93 -23.30
CA THR A 270 -11.98 5.23 -24.70
C THR A 270 -11.68 6.71 -24.84
N VAL A 271 -10.44 7.04 -25.21
CA VAL A 271 -10.06 8.39 -25.62
C VAL A 271 -10.23 8.52 -27.12
N GLN A 272 -11.09 9.45 -27.56
CA GLN A 272 -11.44 9.63 -28.97
C GLN A 272 -10.27 10.20 -29.79
N GLU A 273 -10.41 10.11 -31.11
CA GLU A 273 -9.43 10.59 -32.08
C GLU A 273 -9.11 12.08 -31.90
N GLY A 274 -7.81 12.41 -31.93
CA GLY A 274 -7.30 13.77 -31.85
C GLY A 274 -7.51 14.48 -30.49
N ARG A 275 -8.01 13.79 -29.47
CA ARG A 275 -8.20 14.38 -28.13
C ARG A 275 -6.87 14.61 -27.43
N THR A 276 -6.82 15.69 -26.69
CA THR A 276 -5.68 16.01 -25.81
C THR A 276 -6.14 16.00 -24.36
N LEU A 277 -5.49 15.16 -23.54
CA LEU A 277 -5.71 15.08 -22.10
C LEU A 277 -4.40 15.38 -21.40
N MET A 278 -4.41 16.35 -20.50
CA MET A 278 -3.20 16.79 -19.78
C MET A 278 -3.47 16.86 -18.29
N GLY A 279 -2.71 16.09 -17.52
CA GLY A 279 -2.55 16.19 -16.08
C GLY A 279 -1.12 16.61 -15.74
N HIS A 280 -0.80 16.65 -14.47
CA HIS A 280 0.53 16.93 -13.93
C HIS A 280 0.93 15.86 -12.91
N GLU A 281 2.20 15.66 -12.66
CA GLU A 281 2.68 14.63 -11.68
C GLU A 281 2.10 14.81 -10.27
N ASN A 282 1.88 16.06 -9.84
CA ASN A 282 1.25 16.41 -8.57
C ASN A 282 -0.29 16.49 -8.66
N TYR A 283 -0.84 16.48 -9.88
CA TYR A 283 -2.26 16.54 -10.17
C TYR A 283 -2.59 15.70 -11.41
N PRO A 284 -2.48 14.37 -11.34
CA PRO A 284 -2.81 13.53 -12.48
C PRO A 284 -4.30 13.65 -12.82
N LEU A 285 -4.58 13.70 -14.12
CA LEU A 285 -5.96 13.70 -14.60
C LEU A 285 -6.53 12.28 -14.51
N VAL A 286 -7.59 12.10 -13.73
CA VAL A 286 -8.24 10.79 -13.57
C VAL A 286 -9.49 10.69 -14.43
N VAL A 287 -9.58 9.65 -15.24
CA VAL A 287 -10.75 9.31 -16.07
C VAL A 287 -11.44 8.10 -15.51
N ALA A 288 -12.73 8.23 -15.20
CA ALA A 288 -13.52 7.16 -14.59
C ALA A 288 -13.78 5.98 -15.54
N ARG A 289 -14.12 4.83 -14.98
CA ARG A 289 -14.36 3.58 -15.68
C ARG A 289 -15.42 3.71 -16.77
N GLY A 290 -15.12 3.15 -17.95
CA GLY A 290 -16.08 3.01 -19.06
C GLY A 290 -16.43 4.33 -19.75
N VAL A 291 -15.77 5.42 -19.41
CA VAL A 291 -16.01 6.72 -20.03
C VAL A 291 -15.43 6.77 -21.44
N THR A 292 -16.14 7.41 -22.36
CA THR A 292 -15.65 7.79 -23.69
C THR A 292 -15.49 9.33 -23.72
N ILE A 293 -14.30 9.82 -23.97
CA ILE A 293 -13.92 11.24 -23.97
C ILE A 293 -13.51 11.67 -25.37
#